data_17a4e85c9b07167bd934cea1c82a7343
#
_entry.id   17a4e85c9b07167bd934cea1c82a7343
#
_cell.length_a   1.000
_cell.length_b   1.000
_cell.length_c   1.000
_cell.angle_alpha   90.00
_cell.angle_beta   90.00
_cell.angle_gamma   90.00
#
_symmetry.space_group_name_H-M   'P 1'
#
loop_
_entity.id
_entity.type
_entity.pdbx_description
1 polymer ?
#
loop_
_entity_poly.entity_id
_entity_poly.type
_entity_poly.pdbx_seq_one_letter_code
_entity_poly.pdbx_strand_id
1 'polypeptide(L)'
;MDLDRITHPLRLARGSHQPGSGKGCAMNAVSYIKGDEQITDFPATSARPLASFVQLCNDLLAGPDGYLSPEDSLTVLDLGWLTVGTAEVADTVIHTWVTKLLISPPWGVVRYAEGAATEAISEIAELHRRLAPGDTPPIAAWDSAARAARAISSELPVGAERYAVRAAYQSTALVETDDWDTLDAVTGNALRAHRLANGDSGAARIVEVTCNAIRSWRRLGGLSVVSDAPIPVAGAARGNGMTAA
;
A
#
# COMPACT_ATOMS: atom_id res chain seq x y z
N MET A 1 34.64 -9.98 7.91
CA MET A 1 33.53 -9.09 7.46
C MET A 1 34.22 -7.90 6.83
N ASP A 2 34.04 -7.72 5.54
CA ASP A 2 34.70 -6.67 4.75
C ASP A 2 33.95 -5.36 5.00
N LEU A 3 34.50 -4.51 5.85
CA LEU A 3 33.88 -3.24 6.26
C LEU A 3 33.92 -2.18 5.15
N ASP A 4 34.74 -2.37 4.11
CA ASP A 4 34.81 -1.44 2.96
C ASP A 4 33.52 -1.43 2.12
N ARG A 5 32.66 -2.44 2.30
CA ARG A 5 31.33 -2.49 1.67
C ARG A 5 30.28 -1.65 2.39
N ILE A 6 30.56 -1.14 3.58
CA ILE A 6 29.63 -0.33 4.39
C ILE A 6 29.78 1.18 4.09
N THR A 7 30.71 1.57 3.22
CA THR A 7 30.99 2.97 2.91
C THR A 7 29.97 3.63 1.98
N HIS A 8 29.05 2.84 1.39
CA HIS A 8 27.97 3.40 0.57
C HIS A 8 26.65 3.40 1.37
N PRO A 9 25.94 4.54 1.42
CA PRO A 9 24.65 4.58 2.07
C PRO A 9 23.71 3.55 1.41
N LEU A 10 22.87 2.88 2.23
CA LEU A 10 21.85 1.97 1.73
C LEU A 10 20.95 2.71 0.74
N ARG A 11 20.86 2.19 -0.48
CA ARG A 11 19.94 2.68 -1.51
C ARG A 11 19.14 1.52 -2.05
N LEU A 12 17.83 1.56 -1.79
CA LEU A 12 16.90 0.59 -2.36
C LEU A 12 16.62 0.95 -3.82
N ALA A 13 16.34 -0.05 -4.64
CA ALA A 13 16.04 0.10 -6.05
C ALA A 13 14.56 -0.17 -6.32
N ARG A 14 14.05 0.45 -7.38
CA ARG A 14 12.69 0.29 -7.90
C ARG A 14 12.54 -1.06 -8.61
N GLY A 15 11.38 -1.71 -8.43
CA GLY A 15 10.97 -2.92 -9.16
C GLY A 15 11.42 -4.20 -8.50
N SER A 16 11.09 -5.31 -9.15
CA SER A 16 11.48 -6.66 -8.73
C SER A 16 12.92 -6.97 -9.14
N HIS A 17 13.67 -7.65 -8.28
CA HIS A 17 15.09 -7.90 -8.50
C HIS A 17 15.43 -9.38 -8.39
N GLN A 18 16.26 -9.84 -9.31
CA GLN A 18 16.83 -11.19 -9.26
C GLN A 18 17.95 -11.26 -8.21
N PRO A 19 18.07 -12.36 -7.46
CA PRO A 19 19.20 -12.61 -6.58
C PRO A 19 20.54 -12.42 -7.31
N GLY A 20 21.48 -11.73 -6.69
CA GLY A 20 22.80 -11.47 -7.28
C GLY A 20 22.89 -10.27 -8.25
N SER A 21 21.78 -9.57 -8.52
CA SER A 21 21.77 -8.36 -9.35
C SER A 21 22.48 -7.16 -8.72
N GLY A 22 22.80 -7.22 -7.43
CA GLY A 22 23.33 -6.09 -6.65
C GLY A 22 22.28 -5.01 -6.33
N LYS A 23 21.02 -5.25 -6.65
CA LYS A 23 19.87 -4.36 -6.39
C LYS A 23 18.87 -5.09 -5.53
N GLY A 24 18.03 -4.35 -4.81
CA GLY A 24 16.94 -4.91 -4.03
C GLY A 24 15.97 -3.81 -3.58
N CYS A 25 14.70 -4.16 -3.42
CA CYS A 25 13.70 -3.35 -2.75
C CYS A 25 13.69 -3.65 -1.24
N ALA A 26 12.88 -2.91 -0.46
CA ALA A 26 12.75 -3.15 0.97
C ALA A 26 12.31 -4.58 1.30
N MET A 27 11.40 -5.15 0.52
CA MET A 27 10.90 -6.51 0.77
C MET A 27 11.94 -7.58 0.47
N ASN A 28 12.82 -7.39 -0.53
CA ASN A 28 13.96 -8.27 -0.74
C ASN A 28 14.93 -8.26 0.46
N ALA A 29 15.13 -7.09 1.07
CA ALA A 29 15.96 -6.99 2.28
C ALA A 29 15.33 -7.74 3.46
N VAL A 30 14.02 -7.59 3.66
CA VAL A 30 13.27 -8.35 4.68
C VAL A 30 13.35 -9.85 4.43
N SER A 31 13.10 -10.31 3.19
CA SER A 31 13.18 -11.70 2.79
C SER A 31 14.56 -12.30 3.10
N TYR A 32 15.63 -11.61 2.69
CA TYR A 32 17.00 -12.03 2.94
C TYR A 32 17.32 -12.16 4.43
N ILE A 33 16.99 -11.16 5.23
CA ILE A 33 17.30 -11.13 6.67
C ILE A 33 16.47 -12.16 7.43
N LYS A 34 15.24 -12.44 6.98
CA LYS A 34 14.36 -13.46 7.58
C LYS A 34 14.73 -14.88 7.18
N GLY A 35 15.64 -15.05 6.21
CA GLY A 35 16.17 -16.35 5.83
C GLY A 35 15.25 -17.15 4.90
N ASP A 36 14.46 -16.47 4.07
CA ASP A 36 13.68 -17.15 3.03
C ASP A 36 14.64 -17.93 2.09
N GLU A 37 14.26 -19.12 1.66
CA GLU A 37 15.07 -19.95 0.75
C GLU A 37 15.38 -19.24 -0.57
N GLN A 38 14.43 -18.43 -1.02
CA GLN A 38 14.60 -17.58 -2.20
C GLN A 38 14.26 -16.14 -1.83
N ILE A 39 15.16 -15.20 -2.17
CA ILE A 39 14.89 -13.78 -1.96
C ILE A 39 13.75 -13.36 -2.89
N THR A 40 12.70 -12.77 -2.30
CA THR A 40 11.47 -12.42 -2.99
C THR A 40 10.95 -11.05 -2.55
N ASP A 41 10.08 -10.46 -3.37
CA ASP A 41 9.31 -9.26 -3.03
C ASP A 41 8.16 -9.56 -2.03
N PHE A 42 7.89 -10.86 -1.80
CA PHE A 42 6.82 -11.34 -0.93
C PHE A 42 7.37 -12.32 0.12
N PRO A 43 8.05 -11.81 1.17
CA PRO A 43 8.61 -12.65 2.22
C PRO A 43 7.55 -13.54 2.88
N ALA A 44 7.89 -14.79 3.17
CA ALA A 44 6.97 -15.75 3.79
C ALA A 44 6.40 -15.28 5.15
N THR A 45 7.08 -14.36 5.82
CA THR A 45 6.66 -13.79 7.11
C THR A 45 5.70 -12.62 7.01
N SER A 46 5.43 -12.13 5.80
CA SER A 46 4.63 -10.92 5.56
C SER A 46 3.36 -11.24 4.78
N ALA A 47 2.21 -10.74 5.24
CA ALA A 47 0.98 -10.81 4.46
C ALA A 47 1.17 -10.16 3.09
N ARG A 48 0.82 -10.87 2.02
CA ARG A 48 1.08 -10.42 0.65
C ARG A 48 0.53 -9.02 0.33
N PRO A 49 -0.72 -8.65 0.75
CA PRO A 49 -1.21 -7.30 0.51
C PRO A 49 -0.34 -6.20 1.12
N LEU A 50 0.25 -6.47 2.28
CA LEU A 50 1.13 -5.51 2.94
C LEU A 50 2.50 -5.43 2.28
N ALA A 51 3.05 -6.56 1.84
CA ALA A 51 4.28 -6.59 1.06
C ALA A 51 4.11 -5.79 -0.26
N SER A 52 2.96 -5.95 -0.94
CA SER A 52 2.59 -5.18 -2.12
C SER A 52 2.53 -3.67 -1.84
N PHE A 53 1.93 -3.27 -0.71
CA PHE A 53 1.93 -1.85 -0.30
C PHE A 53 3.34 -1.29 -0.15
N VAL A 54 4.22 -2.02 0.54
CA VAL A 54 5.62 -1.59 0.76
C VAL A 54 6.38 -1.53 -0.56
N GLN A 55 6.24 -2.55 -1.41
CA GLN A 55 6.89 -2.58 -2.73
C GLN A 55 6.46 -1.39 -3.59
N LEU A 56 5.16 -1.12 -3.67
CA LEU A 56 4.65 0.01 -4.44
C LEU A 56 5.05 1.36 -3.83
N CYS A 57 5.10 1.48 -2.51
CA CYS A 57 5.64 2.65 -1.84
C CYS A 57 7.11 2.88 -2.23
N ASN A 58 7.93 1.81 -2.19
CA ASN A 58 9.31 1.82 -2.67
C ASN A 58 9.40 2.35 -4.11
N ASP A 59 8.58 1.82 -5.00
CA ASP A 59 8.60 2.18 -6.43
C ASP A 59 8.16 3.62 -6.71
N LEU A 60 7.19 4.12 -5.95
CA LEU A 60 6.68 5.48 -6.09
C LEU A 60 7.59 6.54 -5.46
N LEU A 61 8.50 6.16 -4.57
CA LEU A 61 9.50 7.03 -3.97
C LEU A 61 10.82 7.06 -4.76
N ALA A 62 11.04 6.09 -5.65
CA ALA A 62 12.25 6.03 -6.45
C ALA A 62 12.39 7.24 -7.38
N GLY A 63 13.59 7.78 -7.41
CA GLY A 63 13.96 8.87 -8.30
C GLY A 63 14.07 8.43 -9.78
N PRO A 64 14.41 9.39 -10.66
CA PRO A 64 14.59 9.12 -12.10
C PRO A 64 15.69 8.09 -12.40
N ASP A 65 16.67 7.95 -11.51
CA ASP A 65 17.75 6.96 -11.60
C ASP A 65 17.32 5.54 -11.20
N GLY A 66 16.06 5.38 -10.78
CA GLY A 66 15.50 4.10 -10.34
C GLY A 66 15.89 3.70 -8.91
N TYR A 67 16.47 4.61 -8.13
CA TYR A 67 16.85 4.40 -6.73
C TYR A 67 16.13 5.37 -5.80
N LEU A 68 15.93 4.92 -4.56
CA LEU A 68 15.47 5.77 -3.48
C LEU A 68 16.64 6.63 -2.96
N SER A 69 16.32 7.76 -2.33
CA SER A 69 17.28 8.45 -1.47
C SER A 69 17.69 7.55 -0.30
N PRO A 70 18.85 7.77 0.35
CA PRO A 70 19.22 7.02 1.56
C PRO A 70 18.16 7.12 2.66
N GLU A 71 17.55 8.29 2.84
CA GLU A 71 16.52 8.56 3.85
C GLU A 71 15.23 7.82 3.55
N ASP A 72 14.76 7.86 2.28
CA ASP A 72 13.59 7.11 1.85
C ASP A 72 13.85 5.59 1.92
N SER A 73 15.07 5.16 1.63
CA SER A 73 15.46 3.74 1.76
C SER A 73 15.30 3.23 3.20
N LEU A 74 15.72 4.00 4.19
CA LEU A 74 15.52 3.65 5.60
C LEU A 74 14.04 3.64 5.96
N THR A 75 13.29 4.67 5.54
CA THR A 75 11.85 4.78 5.79
C THR A 75 11.08 3.59 5.24
N VAL A 76 11.35 3.19 4.00
CA VAL A 76 10.65 2.06 3.36
C VAL A 76 11.11 0.72 3.94
N LEU A 77 12.36 0.59 4.36
CA LEU A 77 12.84 -0.59 5.08
C LEU A 77 12.12 -0.75 6.42
N ASP A 78 11.91 0.34 7.18
CA ASP A 78 11.13 0.31 8.41
C ASP A 78 9.68 -0.12 8.16
N LEU A 79 9.04 0.36 7.07
CA LEU A 79 7.73 -0.13 6.65
C LEU A 79 7.74 -1.64 6.36
N GLY A 80 8.78 -2.13 5.68
CA GLY A 80 8.97 -3.56 5.43
C GLY A 80 9.04 -4.37 6.72
N TRP A 81 9.80 -3.90 7.70
CA TRP A 81 9.87 -4.55 9.02
C TRP A 81 8.54 -4.59 9.77
N LEU A 82 7.70 -3.59 9.61
CA LEU A 82 6.36 -3.58 10.21
C LEU A 82 5.45 -4.68 9.64
N THR A 83 5.74 -5.23 8.46
CA THR A 83 4.97 -6.33 7.86
C THR A 83 5.33 -7.71 8.42
N VAL A 84 6.49 -7.84 9.08
CA VAL A 84 6.95 -9.14 9.63
C VAL A 84 5.98 -9.67 10.67
N GLY A 85 5.66 -10.98 10.57
CA GLY A 85 4.73 -11.67 11.46
C GLY A 85 3.25 -11.40 11.14
N THR A 86 2.94 -10.91 9.95
CA THR A 86 1.55 -10.67 9.52
C THR A 86 0.99 -11.74 8.59
N ALA A 87 1.81 -12.69 8.13
CA ALA A 87 1.41 -13.72 7.16
C ALA A 87 0.34 -14.69 7.71
N GLU A 88 0.32 -14.94 9.02
CA GLU A 88 -0.59 -15.90 9.65
C GLU A 88 -1.95 -15.30 10.06
N VAL A 89 -2.21 -14.06 9.68
CA VAL A 89 -3.50 -13.41 9.95
C VAL A 89 -4.57 -14.05 9.06
N ALA A 90 -5.68 -14.45 9.66
CA ALA A 90 -6.77 -15.13 8.96
C ALA A 90 -7.33 -14.31 7.78
N ASP A 91 -7.67 -14.97 6.69
CA ASP A 91 -8.16 -14.33 5.45
C ASP A 91 -9.45 -13.52 5.67
N THR A 92 -10.24 -13.86 6.68
CA THR A 92 -11.42 -13.07 7.08
C THR A 92 -11.14 -11.60 7.38
N VAL A 93 -9.87 -11.26 7.68
CA VAL A 93 -9.42 -9.88 7.90
C VAL A 93 -9.43 -9.07 6.60
N ILE A 94 -9.24 -9.72 5.44
CA ILE A 94 -9.07 -9.06 4.14
C ILE A 94 -10.24 -8.12 3.84
N HIS A 95 -11.47 -8.59 3.94
CA HIS A 95 -12.65 -7.78 3.60
C HIS A 95 -12.84 -6.58 4.53
N THR A 96 -12.60 -6.76 5.83
CA THR A 96 -12.62 -5.65 6.80
C THR A 96 -11.50 -4.65 6.50
N TRP A 97 -10.32 -5.14 6.11
CA TRP A 97 -9.19 -4.29 5.77
C TRP A 97 -9.41 -3.53 4.46
N VAL A 98 -9.97 -4.20 3.42
CA VAL A 98 -10.37 -3.54 2.16
C VAL A 98 -11.43 -2.48 2.41
N THR A 99 -12.44 -2.76 3.25
CA THR A 99 -13.42 -1.74 3.66
C THR A 99 -12.72 -0.49 4.19
N LYS A 100 -11.72 -0.66 5.07
CA LYS A 100 -10.96 0.48 5.61
C LYS A 100 -10.10 1.19 4.56
N LEU A 101 -9.50 0.43 3.63
CA LEU A 101 -8.76 1.00 2.51
C LEU A 101 -9.66 1.88 1.63
N LEU A 102 -10.92 1.50 1.47
CA LEU A 102 -11.88 2.25 0.67
C LEU A 102 -12.42 3.48 1.41
N ILE A 103 -12.88 3.34 2.65
CA ILE A 103 -13.68 4.39 3.32
C ILE A 103 -13.16 4.90 4.67
N SER A 104 -12.00 4.44 5.16
CA SER A 104 -11.48 4.94 6.45
C SER A 104 -11.20 6.45 6.41
N PRO A 105 -11.69 7.25 7.39
CA PRO A 105 -11.48 8.69 7.37
C PRO A 105 -10.02 9.15 7.28
N PRO A 106 -9.05 8.52 7.97
CA PRO A 106 -7.66 8.99 7.92
C PRO A 106 -6.93 8.59 6.63
N TRP A 107 -7.30 7.47 5.97
CA TRP A 107 -6.52 6.93 4.86
C TRP A 107 -7.33 6.21 3.77
N GLY A 108 -8.66 6.23 3.83
CA GLY A 108 -9.51 5.66 2.78
C GLY A 108 -9.49 6.51 1.51
N VAL A 109 -9.59 5.82 0.35
CA VAL A 109 -9.51 6.48 -0.96
C VAL A 109 -10.77 7.27 -1.32
N VAL A 110 -11.92 7.00 -0.70
CA VAL A 110 -13.18 7.71 -0.92
C VAL A 110 -13.06 9.23 -0.76
N ARG A 111 -12.11 9.69 0.04
CA ARG A 111 -11.83 11.11 0.25
C ARG A 111 -11.42 11.88 -1.01
N TYR A 112 -11.10 11.19 -2.08
CA TYR A 112 -10.70 11.75 -3.37
C TYR A 112 -11.79 11.65 -4.43
N ALA A 113 -12.99 11.22 -4.04
CA ALA A 113 -14.12 11.02 -4.92
C ALA A 113 -15.26 11.96 -4.57
N GLU A 114 -16.04 12.34 -5.58
CA GLU A 114 -17.22 13.20 -5.42
C GLU A 114 -18.44 12.56 -6.10
N GLY A 115 -19.63 12.94 -5.68
CA GLY A 115 -20.90 12.51 -6.29
C GLY A 115 -21.00 11.00 -6.51
N ALA A 116 -21.30 10.59 -7.75
CA ALA A 116 -21.48 9.19 -8.11
C ALA A 116 -20.25 8.31 -7.85
N ALA A 117 -19.04 8.86 -7.90
CA ALA A 117 -17.81 8.12 -7.58
C ALA A 117 -17.74 7.77 -6.09
N THR A 118 -18.12 8.71 -5.21
CA THR A 118 -18.24 8.45 -3.76
C THR A 118 -19.28 7.37 -3.46
N GLU A 119 -20.43 7.44 -4.12
CA GLU A 119 -21.50 6.45 -3.94
C GLU A 119 -21.03 5.05 -4.37
N ALA A 120 -20.39 4.92 -5.54
CA ALA A 120 -19.89 3.65 -6.05
C ALA A 120 -18.81 3.03 -5.14
N ILE A 121 -17.87 3.83 -4.62
CA ILE A 121 -16.86 3.35 -3.67
C ILE A 121 -17.53 2.89 -2.38
N SER A 122 -18.51 3.65 -1.88
CA SER A 122 -19.22 3.35 -0.63
C SER A 122 -20.07 2.09 -0.74
N GLU A 123 -20.72 1.87 -1.88
CA GLU A 123 -21.50 0.66 -2.14
C GLU A 123 -20.61 -0.58 -2.11
N ILE A 124 -19.46 -0.56 -2.78
CA ILE A 124 -18.50 -1.68 -2.78
C ILE A 124 -17.93 -1.89 -1.36
N ALA A 125 -17.59 -0.84 -0.66
CA ALA A 125 -17.13 -0.94 0.73
C ALA A 125 -18.18 -1.57 1.65
N GLU A 126 -19.46 -1.27 1.43
CA GLU A 126 -20.57 -1.89 2.17
C GLU A 126 -20.70 -3.38 1.87
N LEU A 127 -20.51 -3.81 0.62
CA LEU A 127 -20.50 -5.23 0.27
C LEU A 127 -19.37 -5.98 0.99
N HIS A 128 -18.16 -5.42 1.02
CA HIS A 128 -17.04 -5.97 1.80
C HIS A 128 -17.34 -5.99 3.30
N ARG A 129 -17.96 -4.94 3.84
CA ARG A 129 -18.33 -4.84 5.24
C ARG A 129 -19.31 -5.93 5.66
N ARG A 130 -20.25 -6.28 4.79
CA ARG A 130 -21.24 -7.36 5.02
C ARG A 130 -20.58 -8.72 4.96
N LEU A 131 -19.66 -8.94 4.01
CA LEU A 131 -18.99 -10.23 3.87
C LEU A 131 -18.10 -10.58 5.08
N ALA A 132 -17.49 -9.57 5.72
CA ALA A 132 -16.59 -9.78 6.85
C ALA A 132 -17.20 -10.53 8.04
N PRO A 133 -18.45 -10.28 8.51
CA PRO A 133 -19.11 -11.04 9.56
C PRO A 133 -19.80 -12.33 9.08
N GLY A 134 -19.63 -12.71 7.80
CA GLY A 134 -20.19 -13.94 7.23
C GLY A 134 -21.57 -13.80 6.56
N ASP A 135 -22.06 -12.55 6.36
CA ASP A 135 -23.18 -12.31 5.45
C ASP A 135 -22.64 -12.44 4.01
N THR A 136 -23.32 -13.21 3.17
CA THR A 136 -22.88 -13.46 1.79
C THR A 136 -23.73 -12.64 0.81
N PRO A 137 -23.32 -11.43 0.42
CA PRO A 137 -24.01 -10.67 -0.61
C PRO A 137 -24.08 -11.49 -1.91
N PRO A 138 -25.21 -11.45 -2.64
CA PRO A 138 -25.34 -12.22 -3.90
C PRO A 138 -24.32 -11.71 -4.93
N ILE A 139 -23.75 -12.62 -5.71
CA ILE A 139 -22.78 -12.31 -6.80
C ILE A 139 -23.30 -11.20 -7.72
N ALA A 140 -24.60 -11.22 -8.05
CA ALA A 140 -25.21 -10.17 -8.87
C ALA A 140 -25.08 -8.75 -8.27
N ALA A 141 -24.99 -8.59 -6.95
CA ALA A 141 -24.74 -7.30 -6.30
C ALA A 141 -23.30 -6.82 -6.56
N TRP A 142 -22.33 -7.72 -6.42
CA TRP A 142 -20.92 -7.45 -6.74
C TRP A 142 -20.73 -7.05 -8.20
N ASP A 143 -21.32 -7.83 -9.13
CA ASP A 143 -21.28 -7.54 -10.57
C ASP A 143 -21.90 -6.19 -10.93
N SER A 144 -23.03 -5.85 -10.27
CA SER A 144 -23.70 -4.58 -10.49
C SER A 144 -22.84 -3.42 -10.04
N ALA A 145 -22.34 -3.48 -8.81
CA ALA A 145 -21.47 -2.46 -8.22
C ALA A 145 -20.16 -2.31 -9.02
N ALA A 146 -19.53 -3.43 -9.43
CA ALA A 146 -18.33 -3.42 -10.25
C ALA A 146 -18.56 -2.75 -11.62
N ARG A 147 -19.68 -3.06 -12.31
CA ARG A 147 -20.02 -2.44 -13.60
C ARG A 147 -20.27 -0.94 -13.46
N ALA A 148 -21.02 -0.52 -12.44
CA ALA A 148 -21.28 0.90 -12.17
C ALA A 148 -19.98 1.66 -11.92
N ALA A 149 -19.15 1.18 -11.01
CA ALA A 149 -17.86 1.81 -10.69
C ALA A 149 -16.89 1.83 -11.90
N ARG A 150 -16.87 0.76 -12.70
CA ARG A 150 -16.06 0.71 -13.94
C ARG A 150 -16.52 1.74 -14.97
N ALA A 151 -17.84 1.90 -15.17
CA ALA A 151 -18.38 2.90 -16.07
C ALA A 151 -17.97 4.31 -15.63
N ILE A 152 -18.16 4.66 -14.35
CA ILE A 152 -17.72 5.93 -13.78
C ILE A 152 -16.21 6.13 -13.99
N SER A 153 -15.39 5.13 -13.67
CA SER A 153 -13.93 5.22 -13.84
C SER A 153 -13.52 5.47 -15.29
N SER A 154 -14.26 4.97 -16.28
CA SER A 154 -13.92 5.14 -17.70
C SER A 154 -14.16 6.58 -18.19
N GLU A 155 -15.09 7.30 -17.58
CA GLU A 155 -15.43 8.69 -17.89
C GLU A 155 -14.54 9.72 -17.17
N LEU A 156 -13.95 9.34 -16.03
CA LEU A 156 -13.08 10.22 -15.26
C LEU A 156 -11.72 10.45 -15.95
N PRO A 157 -11.18 11.66 -15.88
CA PRO A 157 -9.81 11.92 -16.33
C PRO A 157 -8.81 11.13 -15.49
N VAL A 158 -7.60 10.91 -16.03
CA VAL A 158 -6.52 10.28 -15.25
C VAL A 158 -6.15 11.18 -14.09
N GLY A 159 -6.40 10.69 -12.86
CA GLY A 159 -6.23 11.46 -11.63
C GLY A 159 -6.55 10.64 -10.38
N ALA A 160 -6.50 11.30 -9.24
CA ALA A 160 -6.71 10.65 -7.94
C ALA A 160 -8.08 9.97 -7.84
N GLU A 161 -9.14 10.64 -8.28
CA GLU A 161 -10.50 10.12 -8.25
C GLU A 161 -10.65 8.85 -9.08
N ARG A 162 -10.14 8.85 -10.32
CA ARG A 162 -10.18 7.66 -11.18
C ARG A 162 -9.47 6.48 -10.54
N TYR A 163 -8.31 6.69 -9.90
CA TYR A 163 -7.59 5.62 -9.21
C TYR A 163 -8.31 5.16 -7.95
N ALA A 164 -8.99 6.06 -7.23
CA ALA A 164 -9.82 5.69 -6.08
C ALA A 164 -10.97 4.77 -6.48
N VAL A 165 -11.71 5.11 -7.54
CA VAL A 165 -12.78 4.26 -8.09
C VAL A 165 -12.22 2.94 -8.63
N ARG A 166 -11.04 2.95 -9.27
CA ARG A 166 -10.38 1.73 -9.75
C ARG A 166 -10.01 0.78 -8.60
N ALA A 167 -9.51 1.30 -7.49
CA ALA A 167 -9.24 0.47 -6.32
C ALA A 167 -10.51 -0.23 -5.83
N ALA A 168 -11.64 0.49 -5.80
CA ALA A 168 -12.91 -0.08 -5.37
C ALA A 168 -13.41 -1.17 -6.33
N TYR A 169 -13.56 -0.89 -7.63
CA TYR A 169 -14.12 -1.91 -8.51
C TYR A 169 -13.21 -3.12 -8.70
N GLN A 170 -11.90 -2.98 -8.60
CA GLN A 170 -10.99 -4.12 -8.65
C GLN A 170 -11.10 -5.00 -7.40
N SER A 171 -11.40 -4.41 -6.25
CA SER A 171 -11.59 -5.21 -5.04
C SER A 171 -12.78 -6.17 -5.09
N THR A 172 -13.74 -5.95 -5.99
CA THR A 172 -14.90 -6.86 -6.13
C THR A 172 -14.50 -8.26 -6.59
N ALA A 173 -13.39 -8.41 -7.32
CA ALA A 173 -12.91 -9.71 -7.76
C ALA A 173 -12.36 -10.59 -6.62
N LEU A 174 -12.07 -10.02 -5.44
CA LEU A 174 -11.64 -10.78 -4.26
C LEU A 174 -12.72 -11.74 -3.72
N VAL A 175 -13.94 -11.65 -4.19
CA VAL A 175 -15.04 -12.53 -3.79
C VAL A 175 -15.01 -13.87 -4.53
N GLU A 176 -14.44 -13.89 -5.73
CA GLU A 176 -14.44 -15.07 -6.62
C GLU A 176 -13.11 -15.80 -6.61
N THR A 177 -12.03 -15.13 -6.25
CA THR A 177 -10.68 -15.68 -6.36
C THR A 177 -9.79 -15.24 -5.20
N ASP A 178 -8.97 -16.17 -4.69
CA ASP A 178 -7.82 -15.84 -3.85
C ASP A 178 -6.67 -15.25 -4.70
N ASP A 179 -7.02 -14.42 -5.70
CA ASP A 179 -6.08 -13.87 -6.65
C ASP A 179 -5.29 -12.70 -6.05
N TRP A 180 -4.04 -12.97 -5.76
CA TRP A 180 -3.11 -11.98 -5.22
C TRP A 180 -2.84 -10.83 -6.19
N ASP A 181 -2.92 -11.03 -7.50
CA ASP A 181 -2.74 -9.98 -8.50
C ASP A 181 -3.86 -8.93 -8.40
N THR A 182 -5.05 -9.37 -8.01
CA THR A 182 -6.17 -8.48 -7.69
C THR A 182 -5.84 -7.56 -6.51
N LEU A 183 -5.29 -8.10 -5.42
CA LEU A 183 -4.87 -7.30 -4.26
C LEU A 183 -3.75 -6.32 -4.61
N ASP A 184 -2.79 -6.74 -5.43
CA ASP A 184 -1.71 -5.88 -5.91
C ASP A 184 -2.27 -4.71 -6.74
N ALA A 185 -3.29 -4.98 -7.57
CA ALA A 185 -3.97 -3.94 -8.34
C ALA A 185 -4.77 -2.98 -7.45
N VAL A 186 -5.48 -3.48 -6.45
CA VAL A 186 -6.24 -2.67 -5.47
C VAL A 186 -5.32 -1.75 -4.70
N THR A 187 -4.25 -2.29 -4.11
CA THR A 187 -3.26 -1.54 -3.33
C THR A 187 -2.54 -0.52 -4.19
N GLY A 188 -2.17 -0.90 -5.42
CA GLY A 188 -1.52 -0.02 -6.38
C GLY A 188 -2.36 1.19 -6.79
N ASN A 189 -3.65 0.98 -7.03
CA ASN A 189 -4.55 2.09 -7.35
C ASN A 189 -4.78 2.98 -6.12
N ALA A 190 -4.91 2.42 -4.93
CA ALA A 190 -5.05 3.20 -3.72
C ALA A 190 -3.84 4.12 -3.48
N LEU A 191 -2.61 3.61 -3.57
CA LEU A 191 -1.41 4.44 -3.40
C LEU A 191 -1.28 5.52 -4.48
N ARG A 192 -1.61 5.21 -5.75
CA ARG A 192 -1.60 6.21 -6.83
C ARG A 192 -2.63 7.32 -6.60
N ALA A 193 -3.82 6.99 -6.08
CA ALA A 193 -4.81 7.99 -5.71
C ALA A 193 -4.23 8.95 -4.65
N HIS A 194 -3.64 8.42 -3.60
CA HIS A 194 -3.00 9.22 -2.55
C HIS A 194 -1.83 10.05 -3.08
N ARG A 195 -0.97 9.48 -3.92
CA ARG A 195 0.19 10.18 -4.50
C ARG A 195 -0.23 11.38 -5.34
N LEU A 196 -1.21 11.18 -6.23
CA LEU A 196 -1.67 12.22 -7.16
C LEU A 196 -2.47 13.34 -6.48
N ALA A 197 -3.29 12.99 -5.48
CA ALA A 197 -4.10 13.99 -4.77
C ALA A 197 -3.29 14.97 -3.93
N ASN A 198 -2.05 14.62 -3.58
CA ASN A 198 -1.25 15.40 -2.62
C ASN A 198 -0.04 16.10 -3.26
N GLY A 199 0.12 16.07 -4.59
CA GLY A 199 1.18 16.80 -5.30
C GLY A 199 2.56 16.62 -4.65
N ASP A 200 3.19 17.70 -4.24
CA ASP A 200 4.54 17.68 -3.63
C ASP A 200 4.59 16.91 -2.31
N SER A 201 3.48 16.90 -1.55
CA SER A 201 3.35 16.12 -0.30
C SER A 201 3.02 14.65 -0.54
N GLY A 202 2.84 14.25 -1.79
CA GLY A 202 2.41 12.89 -2.14
C GLY A 202 3.39 11.80 -1.69
N ALA A 203 4.68 12.09 -1.65
CA ALA A 203 5.70 11.15 -1.13
C ALA A 203 5.47 10.85 0.37
N ALA A 204 5.33 11.88 1.19
CA ALA A 204 5.02 11.73 2.61
C ALA A 204 3.67 11.01 2.83
N ARG A 205 2.69 11.34 2.01
CA ARG A 205 1.34 10.77 2.11
C ARG A 205 1.32 9.27 1.83
N ILE A 206 2.03 8.76 0.82
CA ILE A 206 2.05 7.31 0.55
C ILE A 206 2.76 6.53 1.66
N VAL A 207 3.79 7.09 2.29
CA VAL A 207 4.43 6.50 3.48
C VAL A 207 3.43 6.40 4.63
N GLU A 208 2.74 7.49 4.93
CA GLU A 208 1.72 7.53 5.99
C GLU A 208 0.60 6.51 5.73
N VAL A 209 0.08 6.44 4.51
CA VAL A 209 -0.97 5.48 4.13
C VAL A 209 -0.49 4.05 4.25
N THR A 210 0.72 3.74 3.79
CA THR A 210 1.31 2.41 3.91
C THR A 210 1.44 2.01 5.39
N CYS A 211 1.92 2.91 6.24
CA CYS A 211 2.00 2.68 7.68
C CYS A 211 0.62 2.41 8.30
N ASN A 212 -0.39 3.21 7.94
CA ASN A 212 -1.77 3.04 8.42
C ASN A 212 -2.39 1.72 7.96
N ALA A 213 -2.14 1.30 6.72
CA ALA A 213 -2.59 0.04 6.17
C ALA A 213 -2.01 -1.15 6.95
N ILE A 214 -0.69 -1.14 7.21
CA ILE A 214 -0.01 -2.17 8.00
C ILE A 214 -0.53 -2.21 9.44
N ARG A 215 -0.62 -1.06 10.11
CA ARG A 215 -1.15 -0.98 11.47
C ARG A 215 -2.60 -1.43 11.57
N SER A 216 -3.41 -1.12 10.56
CA SER A 216 -4.80 -1.58 10.49
C SER A 216 -4.88 -3.09 10.39
N TRP A 217 -4.07 -3.71 9.52
CA TRP A 217 -3.99 -5.18 9.39
C TRP A 217 -3.58 -5.83 10.71
N ARG A 218 -2.50 -5.35 11.32
CA ARG A 218 -2.01 -5.88 12.62
C ARG A 218 -3.08 -5.82 13.70
N ARG A 219 -3.80 -4.70 13.81
CA ARG A 219 -4.92 -4.56 14.77
C ARG A 219 -6.06 -5.54 14.50
N LEU A 220 -6.44 -5.72 13.23
CA LEU A 220 -7.49 -6.66 12.84
C LEU A 220 -7.08 -8.11 13.10
N GLY A 221 -5.80 -8.44 12.93
CA GLY A 221 -5.23 -9.75 13.21
C GLY A 221 -4.90 -9.99 14.68
N GLY A 222 -5.20 -9.06 15.60
CA GLY A 222 -4.87 -9.22 17.02
C GLY A 222 -3.37 -9.21 17.33
N LEU A 223 -2.53 -8.75 16.38
CA LEU A 223 -1.09 -8.66 16.57
C LEU A 223 -0.72 -7.41 17.36
N SER A 224 0.38 -7.50 18.12
CA SER A 224 0.90 -6.33 18.84
C SER A 224 1.15 -5.16 17.89
N VAL A 225 0.59 -4.00 18.23
CA VAL A 225 0.84 -2.77 17.47
C VAL A 225 2.23 -2.27 17.87
N VAL A 226 3.15 -2.27 16.91
CA VAL A 226 4.42 -1.56 17.06
C VAL A 226 4.09 -0.08 17.25
N SER A 227 4.70 0.57 18.23
CA SER A 227 4.49 1.94 18.70
C SER A 227 3.81 2.89 17.69
N ASP A 228 2.80 3.65 18.12
CA ASP A 228 2.09 4.65 17.32
C ASP A 228 2.97 5.89 16.97
N ALA A 229 4.28 5.84 17.24
CA ALA A 229 5.19 6.89 16.83
C ALA A 229 5.17 7.04 15.30
N PRO A 230 5.02 8.26 14.78
CA PRO A 230 5.11 8.49 13.33
C PRO A 230 6.50 8.08 12.85
N ILE A 231 6.54 7.34 11.73
CA ILE A 231 7.81 7.08 11.05
C ILE A 231 8.32 8.44 10.55
N PRO A 232 9.54 8.86 10.87
CA PRO A 232 10.05 10.14 10.43
C PRO A 232 10.06 10.20 8.91
N VAL A 233 9.33 11.13 8.32
CA VAL A 233 9.35 11.35 6.87
C VAL A 233 10.46 12.35 6.58
N ALA A 234 11.46 11.93 5.84
CA ALA A 234 12.52 12.79 5.36
C ALA A 234 11.93 13.88 4.45
N GLY A 235 12.02 15.12 4.86
CA GLY A 235 11.54 16.26 4.04
C GLY A 235 10.71 17.33 4.75
N ALA A 236 10.20 17.06 5.96
CA ALA A 236 9.45 18.07 6.71
C ALA A 236 10.32 19.24 7.27
N ALA A 237 11.64 19.16 7.15
CA ALA A 237 12.59 20.11 7.76
C ALA A 237 13.19 21.16 6.78
N ARG A 238 12.72 21.25 5.52
CA ARG A 238 13.27 22.25 4.56
C ARG A 238 12.42 23.50 4.41
N GLY A 239 11.89 24.01 5.48
CA GLY A 239 11.10 25.23 5.43
C GLY A 239 11.25 26.11 6.66
N ASN A 240 12.47 26.49 7.05
CA ASN A 240 12.70 27.73 7.83
C ASN A 240 14.22 27.93 8.07
N GLY A 241 14.79 28.87 7.36
CA GLY A 241 16.11 29.35 7.71
C GLY A 241 16.91 29.95 6.57
N MET A 242 16.40 31.03 5.98
CA MET A 242 17.28 32.09 5.45
C MET A 242 16.48 33.36 5.23
N THR A 243 16.27 34.12 6.30
CA THR A 243 16.15 35.57 6.20
C THR A 243 17.48 36.15 6.63
N ALA A 244 18.17 36.68 5.65
CA ALA A 244 19.46 37.36 5.78
C ALA A 244 19.32 38.67 6.51
N ALA A 245 20.33 38.98 7.28
CA ALA A 245 20.77 40.35 7.55
C ALA A 245 21.68 40.83 6.45
#